data_ea5ea274042dd0116cdee50d022528ae
#
_entry.id   ea5ea274042dd0116cdee50d022528ae
#
_cell.length_a   1.000
_cell.length_b   1.000
_cell.length_c   1.000
_cell.angle_alpha   90.00
_cell.angle_beta   90.00
_cell.angle_gamma   90.00
#
_symmetry.space_group_name_H-M   'P 1'
#
loop_
_entity.id
_entity.type
_entity.pdbx_description
1 polymer ?
#
loop_
_entity_poly.entity_id
_entity_poly.type
_entity_poly.pdbx_seq_one_letter_code
_entity_poly.pdbx_strand_id
1 'polypeptide(L)'
;MKKSSLILLFGLTLGFGSADAQTIFLQTYIDKAWTQNEALKSREFDLKSAEWSYKEAKAMYGPTLAFNANYTLAAGGRNISFPVGDLLNPVYNTLNSLTGTQQFNLLQNQEINFFPNNFYDAKLVASQAIYYPDLAINQKLKGYEKEIKALEVSAFKRQISKEVMVASFQVASTKALGLVYRDAGTLVNEAKRATQSMVNNDVAPILELRRIEAQLSQLEAQQKEATGMYNNAQAYFRFLSGDTLAHDALNDLPELPPMDFSAGQSREEIKQLQTLESMTALSLDKENSYYKPRLGAQLSLGSQDFNFGWQPYALLGINLDINLFDSKRHNYRKDAAKAKMEAQQAQYQHTTEMIALQVLTTENNLRTAIEQAQLFFPRINAANQLYKDSYNRYKEGNASYLELLDAQTQLTQTQIQYQIARYNAWIKWSEWVYALAILPIP
;
A
#
# COMPACT_ATOMS: atom_id res chain seq x y z
N MET A 1 -71.69 24.44 -4.90
CA MET A 1 -71.01 24.05 -6.17
C MET A 1 -69.53 24.42 -6.04
N LYS A 2 -68.73 23.41 -5.64
CA LYS A 2 -67.25 23.57 -5.54
C LYS A 2 -66.62 22.82 -6.73
N LYS A 3 -65.92 23.57 -7.60
CA LYS A 3 -65.15 23.00 -8.70
C LYS A 3 -63.73 22.63 -8.16
N SER A 4 -63.43 21.34 -8.16
CA SER A 4 -62.11 20.81 -7.86
C SER A 4 -61.27 20.82 -9.15
N SER A 5 -60.19 21.64 -9.17
CA SER A 5 -59.19 21.61 -10.22
C SER A 5 -58.17 20.54 -9.89
N LEU A 6 -58.10 19.53 -10.75
CA LEU A 6 -57.11 18.47 -10.73
C LEU A 6 -55.83 19.00 -11.41
N ILE A 7 -54.77 19.25 -10.63
CA ILE A 7 -53.44 19.60 -11.13
C ILE A 7 -52.71 18.28 -11.41
N LEU A 8 -52.52 17.97 -12.70
CA LEU A 8 -51.68 16.89 -13.16
C LEU A 8 -50.20 17.28 -12.97
N LEU A 9 -49.56 16.71 -11.95
CA LEU A 9 -48.09 16.82 -11.79
C LEU A 9 -47.44 15.84 -12.77
N PHE A 10 -46.93 16.38 -13.87
CA PHE A 10 -46.04 15.61 -14.79
C PHE A 10 -44.69 15.50 -14.10
N GLY A 11 -44.45 14.36 -13.48
CA GLY A 11 -43.14 14.04 -12.89
C GLY A 11 -42.11 13.82 -14.00
N LEU A 12 -41.21 14.79 -14.16
CA LEU A 12 -39.99 14.66 -14.93
C LEU A 12 -39.06 13.71 -14.14
N THR A 13 -39.10 12.41 -14.45
CA THR A 13 -38.04 11.49 -14.00
C THR A 13 -36.83 11.75 -14.88
N LEU A 14 -35.95 12.64 -14.39
CA LEU A 14 -34.60 12.76 -14.92
C LEU A 14 -33.88 11.43 -14.74
N GLY A 15 -33.50 10.83 -15.85
CA GLY A 15 -32.75 9.57 -15.88
C GLY A 15 -31.33 9.72 -15.30
N PHE A 16 -31.19 9.51 -14.01
CA PHE A 16 -29.91 9.31 -13.32
C PHE A 16 -29.53 7.82 -13.21
N GLY A 17 -30.00 6.97 -14.13
CA GLY A 17 -29.95 5.52 -13.95
C GLY A 17 -28.74 4.78 -14.57
N SER A 18 -27.91 5.42 -15.41
CA SER A 18 -26.89 4.67 -16.18
C SER A 18 -25.47 4.77 -15.63
N ALA A 19 -25.10 5.86 -14.97
CA ALA A 19 -23.76 6.01 -14.39
C ALA A 19 -23.59 5.18 -13.10
N ASP A 20 -24.66 5.05 -12.29
CA ASP A 20 -24.61 4.32 -11.03
C ASP A 20 -24.50 2.79 -11.23
N ALA A 21 -25.18 2.23 -12.24
CA ALA A 21 -25.14 0.79 -12.50
C ALA A 21 -23.77 0.29 -12.97
N GLN A 22 -23.01 1.13 -13.66
CA GLN A 22 -21.68 0.80 -14.20
C GLN A 22 -20.57 0.91 -13.16
N THR A 23 -20.67 1.88 -12.24
CA THR A 23 -19.81 1.96 -11.06
C THR A 23 -19.99 0.72 -10.19
N ILE A 24 -21.21 0.23 -10.00
CA ILE A 24 -21.52 -0.98 -9.24
C ILE A 24 -20.89 -2.23 -9.86
N PHE A 25 -20.88 -2.34 -11.20
CA PHE A 25 -20.33 -3.52 -11.88
C PHE A 25 -18.79 -3.60 -11.74
N LEU A 26 -18.08 -2.51 -12.00
CA LEU A 26 -16.61 -2.44 -11.80
C LEU A 26 -16.25 -2.59 -10.32
N GLN A 27 -17.11 -2.13 -9.40
CA GLN A 27 -16.92 -2.28 -7.97
C GLN A 27 -16.76 -3.75 -7.56
N THR A 28 -17.56 -4.65 -8.13
CA THR A 28 -17.45 -6.09 -7.86
C THR A 28 -16.07 -6.66 -8.20
N TYR A 29 -15.45 -6.20 -9.30
CA TYR A 29 -14.09 -6.61 -9.67
C TYR A 29 -13.03 -5.95 -8.81
N ILE A 30 -13.24 -4.71 -8.39
CA ILE A 30 -12.36 -3.99 -7.46
C ILE A 30 -12.35 -4.70 -6.10
N ASP A 31 -13.53 -5.07 -5.57
CA ASP A 31 -13.65 -5.80 -4.30
C ASP A 31 -12.97 -7.17 -4.35
N LYS A 32 -13.10 -7.89 -5.47
CA LYS A 32 -12.36 -9.13 -5.71
C LYS A 32 -10.86 -8.88 -5.74
N ALA A 33 -10.39 -7.83 -6.42
CA ALA A 33 -8.99 -7.46 -6.47
C ALA A 33 -8.43 -7.17 -5.07
N TRP A 34 -9.16 -6.46 -4.21
CA TRP A 34 -8.73 -6.20 -2.84
C TRP A 34 -8.63 -7.47 -1.99
N THR A 35 -9.52 -8.44 -2.20
CA THR A 35 -9.48 -9.70 -1.44
C THR A 35 -8.41 -10.68 -1.90
N GLN A 36 -8.01 -10.62 -3.17
CA GLN A 36 -7.11 -11.62 -3.77
C GLN A 36 -5.69 -11.10 -3.99
N ASN A 37 -5.46 -9.79 -3.94
CA ASN A 37 -4.16 -9.19 -4.22
C ASN A 37 -3.16 -9.48 -3.09
N GLU A 38 -2.14 -10.30 -3.37
CA GLU A 38 -1.13 -10.69 -2.38
C GLU A 38 -0.26 -9.50 -1.91
N ALA A 39 -0.03 -8.50 -2.76
CA ALA A 39 0.70 -7.31 -2.35
C ALA A 39 -0.12 -6.44 -1.37
N LEU A 40 -1.45 -6.41 -1.51
CA LEU A 40 -2.33 -5.78 -0.53
C LEU A 40 -2.34 -6.53 0.79
N LYS A 41 -2.46 -7.87 0.76
CA LYS A 41 -2.37 -8.70 1.97
C LYS A 41 -1.06 -8.49 2.71
N SER A 42 0.07 -8.37 2.00
CA SER A 42 1.36 -8.04 2.62
C SER A 42 1.28 -6.73 3.40
N ARG A 43 0.70 -5.66 2.83
CA ARG A 43 0.54 -4.36 3.50
C ARG A 43 -0.43 -4.44 4.68
N GLU A 44 -1.48 -5.25 4.60
CA GLU A 44 -2.40 -5.49 5.71
C GLU A 44 -1.71 -6.24 6.87
N PHE A 45 -0.79 -7.16 6.57
CA PHE A 45 0.05 -7.79 7.60
C PHE A 45 1.05 -6.81 8.21
N ASP A 46 1.63 -5.88 7.43
CA ASP A 46 2.47 -4.81 7.95
C ASP A 46 1.68 -3.89 8.91
N LEU A 47 0.43 -3.54 8.55
CA LEU A 47 -0.48 -2.81 9.44
C LEU A 47 -0.74 -3.59 10.72
N LYS A 48 -1.04 -4.89 10.61
CA LYS A 48 -1.25 -5.76 11.78
C LYS A 48 0.00 -5.86 12.65
N SER A 49 1.18 -5.91 12.06
CA SER A 49 2.46 -5.85 12.79
C SER A 49 2.61 -4.54 13.57
N ALA A 50 2.28 -3.40 12.94
CA ALA A 50 2.30 -2.10 13.61
C ALA A 50 1.26 -1.99 14.74
N GLU A 51 0.08 -2.63 14.59
CA GLU A 51 -0.92 -2.74 15.66
C GLU A 51 -0.40 -3.51 16.88
N TRP A 52 0.32 -4.61 16.64
CA TRP A 52 0.93 -5.36 17.75
C TRP A 52 2.06 -4.57 18.40
N SER A 53 2.89 -3.86 17.62
CA SER A 53 3.93 -2.97 18.17
C SER A 53 3.33 -1.82 19.00
N TYR A 54 2.18 -1.28 18.62
CA TYR A 54 1.45 -0.31 19.43
C TYR A 54 0.94 -0.93 20.74
N LYS A 55 0.38 -2.15 20.71
CA LYS A 55 -0.06 -2.88 21.91
C LYS A 55 1.12 -3.20 22.83
N GLU A 56 2.26 -3.60 22.26
CA GLU A 56 3.52 -3.81 22.98
C GLU A 56 3.94 -2.54 23.73
N ALA A 57 4.00 -1.39 23.00
CA ALA A 57 4.37 -0.11 23.62
C ALA A 57 3.42 0.29 24.78
N LYS A 58 2.12 -0.04 24.66
CA LYS A 58 1.15 0.13 25.74
C LYS A 58 1.41 -0.82 26.90
N ALA A 59 1.80 -2.07 26.64
CA ALA A 59 2.09 -3.07 27.66
C ALA A 59 3.37 -2.76 28.44
N MET A 60 4.28 -1.93 27.91
CA MET A 60 5.50 -1.48 28.61
C MET A 60 5.21 -0.70 29.91
N TYR A 61 3.97 -0.25 30.11
CA TYR A 61 3.53 0.31 31.41
C TYR A 61 3.23 -0.75 32.47
N GLY A 62 3.09 -2.00 32.08
CA GLY A 62 2.83 -3.10 32.98
C GLY A 62 4.08 -3.57 33.74
N PRO A 63 3.91 -4.34 34.83
CA PRO A 63 5.03 -4.96 35.52
C PRO A 63 5.65 -6.06 34.68
N THR A 64 6.98 -6.19 34.77
CA THR A 64 7.72 -7.33 34.23
C THR A 64 8.15 -8.25 35.33
N LEU A 65 8.10 -9.56 35.11
CA LEU A 65 8.58 -10.59 36.04
C LEU A 65 9.65 -11.42 35.33
N ALA A 66 10.83 -11.48 35.93
CA ALA A 66 11.95 -12.26 35.41
C ALA A 66 12.49 -13.18 36.51
N PHE A 67 12.92 -14.39 36.14
CA PHE A 67 13.69 -15.27 36.99
C PHE A 67 15.15 -15.18 36.57
N ASN A 68 16.02 -14.85 37.53
CA ASN A 68 17.46 -14.77 37.33
C ASN A 68 18.14 -15.77 38.31
N ALA A 69 18.99 -16.61 37.78
CA ALA A 69 19.81 -17.52 38.59
C ALA A 69 21.29 -17.39 38.15
N ASN A 70 22.14 -17.16 39.09
CA ASN A 70 23.57 -17.01 38.91
C ASN A 70 24.31 -18.02 39.84
N TYR A 71 25.26 -18.74 39.29
CA TYR A 71 26.15 -19.62 40.04
C TYR A 71 27.58 -19.22 39.75
N THR A 72 28.34 -18.96 40.83
CA THR A 72 29.71 -18.47 40.74
C THR A 72 30.68 -19.47 41.33
N LEU A 73 31.64 -19.90 40.52
CA LEU A 73 32.84 -20.60 40.95
C LEU A 73 34.01 -19.63 40.83
N ALA A 74 34.78 -19.48 41.90
CA ALA A 74 35.96 -18.63 41.94
C ALA A 74 37.16 -19.39 42.54
N ALA A 75 38.32 -19.21 41.94
CA ALA A 75 39.57 -19.73 42.45
C ALA A 75 40.60 -18.61 42.55
N GLY A 76 41.23 -18.46 43.71
CA GLY A 76 42.20 -17.39 43.99
C GLY A 76 41.55 -16.02 44.25
N GLY A 77 42.34 -14.96 44.18
CA GLY A 77 41.91 -13.62 44.47
C GLY A 77 42.34 -13.11 45.83
N ARG A 78 41.86 -11.89 46.20
CA ARG A 78 42.17 -11.25 47.48
C ARG A 78 41.35 -11.90 48.59
N ASN A 79 42.04 -12.21 49.71
CA ASN A 79 41.41 -12.69 50.93
C ASN A 79 41.66 -11.71 52.09
N ILE A 80 40.80 -11.79 53.09
CA ILE A 80 40.97 -11.13 54.38
C ILE A 80 41.26 -12.22 55.40
N SER A 81 42.43 -12.11 56.03
CA SER A 81 42.79 -13.00 57.14
C SER A 81 42.24 -12.41 58.45
N PHE A 82 41.42 -13.19 59.14
CA PHE A 82 40.97 -12.90 60.46
C PHE A 82 41.83 -13.71 61.44
N PRO A 83 42.79 -13.06 62.18
CA PRO A 83 43.75 -13.73 63.02
C PRO A 83 43.14 -14.12 64.37
N VAL A 84 41.98 -14.81 64.38
CA VAL A 84 41.27 -15.24 65.60
C VAL A 84 42.13 -16.14 66.45
N GLY A 85 42.89 -17.03 65.86
CA GLY A 85 43.86 -17.90 66.52
C GLY A 85 44.94 -17.07 67.22
N ASP A 86 45.58 -16.16 66.47
CA ASP A 86 46.68 -15.34 66.97
C ASP A 86 46.22 -14.45 68.19
N LEU A 87 44.96 -13.97 68.19
CA LEU A 87 44.39 -13.14 69.22
C LEU A 87 43.98 -13.96 70.46
N LEU A 88 43.36 -15.12 70.30
CA LEU A 88 42.73 -15.87 71.43
C LEU A 88 43.62 -17.03 71.94
N ASN A 89 44.48 -17.63 71.12
CA ASN A 89 45.33 -18.75 71.50
C ASN A 89 46.27 -18.40 72.72
N PRO A 90 46.88 -17.21 72.82
CA PRO A 90 47.67 -16.84 73.97
C PRO A 90 46.82 -16.92 75.30
N VAL A 91 45.56 -16.48 75.23
CA VAL A 91 44.65 -16.54 76.37
C VAL A 91 44.25 -17.97 76.68
N TYR A 92 43.93 -18.79 75.67
CA TYR A 92 43.58 -20.19 75.79
C TYR A 92 44.78 -21.04 76.32
N ASN A 93 45.98 -20.76 75.90
CA ASN A 93 47.18 -21.39 76.45
C ASN A 93 47.39 -21.08 77.92
N THR A 94 47.18 -19.82 78.29
CA THR A 94 47.27 -19.38 79.71
C THR A 94 46.21 -20.08 80.54
N LEU A 95 44.96 -20.15 80.11
CA LEU A 95 43.86 -20.81 80.75
C LEU A 95 44.11 -22.33 80.92
N ASN A 96 44.58 -23.00 79.90
CA ASN A 96 44.93 -24.40 79.90
C ASN A 96 46.05 -24.67 80.93
N SER A 97 47.05 -23.76 81.00
CA SER A 97 48.18 -23.88 81.98
C SER A 97 47.66 -23.67 83.38
N LEU A 98 46.76 -22.72 83.67
CA LEU A 98 46.21 -22.45 84.96
C LEU A 98 45.25 -23.54 85.50
N THR A 99 44.51 -24.16 84.57
CA THR A 99 43.52 -25.22 84.92
C THR A 99 44.13 -26.61 84.98
N GLY A 100 45.32 -26.76 84.45
CA GLY A 100 45.97 -28.05 84.26
C GLY A 100 45.30 -29.01 83.29
N THR A 101 44.39 -28.47 82.41
CA THR A 101 43.56 -29.19 81.48
C THR A 101 43.74 -28.64 80.08
N GLN A 102 43.41 -29.41 79.01
CA GLN A 102 43.35 -28.92 77.61
C GLN A 102 41.89 -28.68 77.15
N GLN A 103 41.05 -28.11 78.02
CA GLN A 103 39.65 -27.88 77.69
C GLN A 103 39.42 -26.73 76.67
N PHE A 104 40.39 -25.82 76.50
CA PHE A 104 40.33 -24.71 75.60
C PHE A 104 41.11 -25.08 74.29
N ASN A 105 40.38 -25.56 73.25
CA ASN A 105 41.02 -25.95 72.02
C ASN A 105 41.58 -24.70 71.30
N LEU A 106 42.78 -24.80 70.72
CA LEU A 106 43.35 -23.70 69.94
C LEU A 106 42.59 -23.48 68.65
N LEU A 107 42.36 -22.20 68.33
CA LEU A 107 41.63 -21.76 67.19
C LEU A 107 42.59 -21.55 66.00
N GLN A 108 42.14 -21.85 64.79
CA GLN A 108 42.84 -21.51 63.55
C GLN A 108 42.40 -20.10 63.07
N ASN A 109 43.34 -19.36 62.43
CA ASN A 109 43.00 -18.14 61.74
C ASN A 109 42.04 -18.43 60.59
N GLN A 110 41.05 -17.55 60.40
CA GLN A 110 40.05 -17.68 59.36
C GLN A 110 40.40 -16.79 58.19
N GLU A 111 40.36 -17.37 56.98
CA GLU A 111 40.51 -16.61 55.72
C GLU A 111 39.17 -16.49 55.02
N ILE A 112 38.75 -15.26 54.74
CA ILE A 112 37.53 -14.98 54.00
C ILE A 112 37.93 -14.49 52.59
N ASN A 113 37.57 -15.24 51.58
CA ASN A 113 37.81 -14.86 50.17
C ASN A 113 36.82 -13.79 49.72
N PHE A 114 37.31 -12.76 49.06
CA PHE A 114 36.49 -11.70 48.51
C PHE A 114 35.59 -12.16 47.38
N PHE A 115 36.07 -13.08 46.53
CA PHE A 115 35.25 -13.67 45.48
C PHE A 115 34.48 -14.86 46.04
N PRO A 116 33.13 -14.83 46.03
CA PRO A 116 32.33 -15.94 46.50
C PRO A 116 32.57 -17.16 45.60
N ASN A 117 33.11 -18.24 46.18
CA ASN A 117 33.29 -19.51 45.49
C ASN A 117 32.16 -20.47 45.92
N ASN A 118 31.65 -21.25 44.95
CA ASN A 118 30.52 -22.15 45.13
C ASN A 118 29.30 -21.41 45.71
N PHE A 119 29.00 -20.25 45.10
CA PHE A 119 27.93 -19.34 45.54
C PHE A 119 26.84 -19.29 44.49
N TYR A 120 25.58 -19.36 44.87
CA TYR A 120 24.44 -19.13 44.04
C TYR A 120 23.60 -17.93 44.50
N ASP A 121 22.96 -17.25 43.51
CA ASP A 121 21.90 -16.26 43.74
C ASP A 121 20.77 -16.54 42.72
N ALA A 122 19.63 -17.01 43.23
CA ALA A 122 18.46 -17.32 42.46
C ALA A 122 17.28 -16.45 42.93
N LYS A 123 16.71 -15.62 42.03
CA LYS A 123 15.70 -14.63 42.39
C LYS A 123 14.65 -14.42 41.33
N LEU A 124 13.44 -14.16 41.78
CA LEU A 124 12.37 -13.56 40.99
C LEU A 124 12.45 -12.03 41.13
N VAL A 125 12.47 -11.34 40.01
CA VAL A 125 12.56 -9.87 39.93
C VAL A 125 11.31 -9.35 39.27
N ALA A 126 10.46 -8.63 40.00
CA ALA A 126 9.34 -7.87 39.49
C ALA A 126 9.77 -6.40 39.34
N SER A 127 9.67 -5.85 38.14
CA SER A 127 10.03 -4.44 37.85
C SER A 127 8.83 -3.70 37.32
N GLN A 128 8.60 -2.47 37.77
CA GLN A 128 7.48 -1.61 37.40
C GLN A 128 7.98 -0.19 37.09
N ALA A 129 7.73 0.30 35.87
CA ALA A 129 7.87 1.71 35.57
C ALA A 129 6.75 2.52 36.22
N ILE A 130 7.11 3.46 37.09
CA ILE A 130 6.14 4.35 37.78
C ILE A 130 5.98 5.65 37.00
N TYR A 131 7.07 6.27 36.63
CA TYR A 131 7.09 7.49 35.84
C TYR A 131 8.25 7.46 34.85
N TYR A 132 7.93 7.20 33.57
CA TYR A 132 8.88 7.15 32.45
C TYR A 132 8.31 7.97 31.30
N PRO A 133 8.67 9.25 31.13
CA PRO A 133 8.18 10.11 30.04
C PRO A 133 8.40 9.50 28.66
N ASP A 134 9.50 8.77 28.47
CA ASP A 134 9.84 8.11 27.22
C ASP A 134 8.81 7.07 26.78
N LEU A 135 8.17 6.36 27.73
CA LEU A 135 7.15 5.36 27.41
C LEU A 135 5.90 5.99 26.79
N ALA A 136 5.45 7.15 27.33
CA ALA A 136 4.32 7.88 26.79
C ALA A 136 4.58 8.36 25.35
N ILE A 137 5.78 8.87 25.12
CA ILE A 137 6.20 9.31 23.79
C ILE A 137 6.31 8.11 22.85
N ASN A 138 6.93 7.00 23.28
CA ASN A 138 7.05 5.78 22.48
C ASN A 138 5.69 5.22 22.08
N GLN A 139 4.73 5.16 23.01
CA GLN A 139 3.36 4.71 22.72
C GLN A 139 2.70 5.58 21.65
N LYS A 140 2.83 6.92 21.73
CA LYS A 140 2.29 7.84 20.72
C LYS A 140 2.97 7.64 19.36
N LEU A 141 4.30 7.48 19.33
CA LEU A 141 5.06 7.22 18.10
C LEU A 141 4.58 5.93 17.42
N LYS A 142 4.40 4.85 18.20
CA LYS A 142 3.85 3.59 17.67
C LYS A 142 2.39 3.72 17.21
N GLY A 143 1.62 4.63 17.82
CA GLY A 143 0.29 5.00 17.36
C GLY A 143 0.30 5.64 15.97
N TYR A 144 1.19 6.59 15.74
CA TYR A 144 1.36 7.23 14.43
C TYR A 144 1.95 6.27 13.37
N GLU A 145 2.90 5.39 13.74
CA GLU A 145 3.39 4.35 12.82
C GLU A 145 2.24 3.46 12.33
N LYS A 146 1.34 3.05 13.24
CA LYS A 146 0.14 2.29 12.87
C LYS A 146 -0.77 3.09 11.92
N GLU A 147 -0.98 4.39 12.17
CA GLU A 147 -1.80 5.26 11.33
C GLU A 147 -1.21 5.40 9.92
N ILE A 148 0.11 5.58 9.81
CA ILE A 148 0.81 5.62 8.52
C ILE A 148 0.58 4.31 7.76
N LYS A 149 0.70 3.15 8.42
CA LYS A 149 0.46 1.85 7.79
C LYS A 149 -1.00 1.69 7.32
N ALA A 150 -1.97 2.20 8.05
CA ALA A 150 -3.36 2.22 7.62
C ALA A 150 -3.56 3.11 6.37
N LEU A 151 -2.93 4.27 6.32
CA LEU A 151 -2.95 5.16 5.16
C LEU A 151 -2.24 4.54 3.94
N GLU A 152 -1.14 3.79 4.13
CA GLU A 152 -0.48 3.03 3.06
C GLU A 152 -1.41 1.97 2.46
N VAL A 153 -2.16 1.24 3.28
CA VAL A 153 -3.17 0.27 2.82
C VAL A 153 -4.25 0.97 2.01
N SER A 154 -4.77 2.11 2.49
CA SER A 154 -5.80 2.88 1.79
C SER A 154 -5.32 3.43 0.45
N ALA A 155 -4.11 4.00 0.40
CA ALA A 155 -3.50 4.50 -0.82
C ALA A 155 -3.30 3.37 -1.86
N PHE A 156 -2.88 2.19 -1.38
CA PHE A 156 -2.67 1.04 -2.26
C PHE A 156 -3.99 0.45 -2.77
N LYS A 157 -5.05 0.40 -1.95
CA LYS A 157 -6.41 0.04 -2.40
C LYS A 157 -6.88 0.95 -3.53
N ARG A 158 -6.70 2.27 -3.37
CA ARG A 158 -7.02 3.25 -4.41
C ARG A 158 -6.20 3.03 -5.70
N GLN A 159 -4.91 2.68 -5.58
CA GLN A 159 -4.08 2.34 -6.72
C GLN A 159 -4.60 1.10 -7.47
N ILE A 160 -4.90 0.02 -6.74
CA ILE A 160 -5.48 -1.21 -7.32
C ILE A 160 -6.79 -0.88 -8.04
N SER A 161 -7.67 -0.07 -7.45
CA SER A 161 -8.94 0.33 -8.08
C SER A 161 -8.71 0.99 -9.43
N LYS A 162 -7.76 1.94 -9.51
CA LYS A 162 -7.36 2.56 -10.78
C LYS A 162 -6.84 1.52 -11.79
N GLU A 163 -5.96 0.62 -11.35
CA GLU A 163 -5.37 -0.39 -12.24
C GLU A 163 -6.41 -1.36 -12.80
N VAL A 164 -7.40 -1.78 -11.99
CA VAL A 164 -8.52 -2.61 -12.44
C VAL A 164 -9.37 -1.87 -13.47
N MET A 165 -9.67 -0.58 -13.25
CA MET A 165 -10.43 0.24 -14.19
C MET A 165 -9.69 0.40 -15.52
N VAL A 166 -8.42 0.78 -15.49
CA VAL A 166 -7.58 0.92 -16.69
C VAL A 166 -7.51 -0.40 -17.46
N ALA A 167 -7.27 -1.51 -16.77
CA ALA A 167 -7.22 -2.83 -17.39
C ALA A 167 -8.57 -3.23 -18.01
N SER A 168 -9.70 -2.90 -17.38
CA SER A 168 -11.04 -3.17 -17.94
C SER A 168 -11.27 -2.43 -19.27
N PHE A 169 -10.87 -1.16 -19.34
CA PHE A 169 -10.98 -0.37 -20.57
C PHE A 169 -9.99 -0.82 -21.66
N GLN A 170 -8.82 -1.34 -21.28
CA GLN A 170 -7.89 -1.97 -22.23
C GLN A 170 -8.48 -3.26 -22.84
N VAL A 171 -9.13 -4.10 -22.02
CA VAL A 171 -9.86 -5.27 -22.51
C VAL A 171 -10.96 -4.87 -23.50
N ALA A 172 -11.76 -3.87 -23.16
CA ALA A 172 -12.83 -3.37 -24.03
C ALA A 172 -12.29 -2.77 -25.34
N SER A 173 -11.20 -2.02 -25.28
CA SER A 173 -10.53 -1.45 -26.45
C SER A 173 -10.07 -2.53 -27.42
N THR A 174 -9.32 -3.53 -26.93
CA THR A 174 -8.80 -4.61 -27.76
C THR A 174 -9.90 -5.49 -28.34
N LYS A 175 -10.99 -5.72 -27.58
CA LYS A 175 -12.21 -6.38 -28.08
C LYS A 175 -12.82 -5.59 -29.25
N ALA A 176 -13.00 -4.27 -29.07
CA ALA A 176 -13.57 -3.40 -30.11
C ALA A 176 -12.73 -3.40 -31.39
N LEU A 177 -11.40 -3.41 -31.28
CA LEU A 177 -10.51 -3.54 -32.44
C LEU A 177 -10.74 -4.84 -33.22
N GLY A 178 -10.86 -5.97 -32.50
CA GLY A 178 -11.17 -7.26 -33.12
C GLY A 178 -12.50 -7.27 -33.86
N LEU A 179 -13.53 -6.57 -33.35
CA LEU A 179 -14.81 -6.39 -34.00
C LEU A 179 -14.68 -5.54 -35.28
N VAL A 180 -13.95 -4.44 -35.24
CA VAL A 180 -13.69 -3.60 -36.42
C VAL A 180 -13.02 -4.40 -37.54
N TYR A 181 -12.00 -5.19 -37.25
CA TYR A 181 -11.33 -6.03 -38.24
C TYR A 181 -12.26 -7.12 -38.81
N ARG A 182 -13.09 -7.73 -37.98
CA ARG A 182 -14.09 -8.71 -38.43
C ARG A 182 -15.10 -8.06 -39.39
N ASP A 183 -15.61 -6.89 -39.03
CA ASP A 183 -16.59 -6.16 -39.83
C ASP A 183 -15.99 -5.69 -41.17
N ALA A 184 -14.72 -5.20 -41.14
CA ALA A 184 -13.98 -4.90 -42.38
C ALA A 184 -13.81 -6.14 -43.28
N GLY A 185 -13.49 -7.31 -42.67
CA GLY A 185 -13.43 -8.57 -43.42
C GLY A 185 -14.75 -8.95 -44.10
N THR A 186 -15.89 -8.66 -43.43
CA THR A 186 -17.21 -8.87 -44.03
C THR A 186 -17.43 -7.99 -45.27
N LEU A 187 -17.09 -6.70 -45.18
CA LEU A 187 -17.20 -5.76 -46.32
C LEU A 187 -16.33 -6.19 -47.49
N VAL A 188 -15.08 -6.62 -47.23
CA VAL A 188 -14.18 -7.09 -48.29
C VAL A 188 -14.66 -8.41 -48.91
N ASN A 189 -15.28 -9.31 -48.12
CA ASN A 189 -15.89 -10.53 -48.65
C ASN A 189 -17.11 -10.23 -49.56
N GLU A 190 -17.91 -9.21 -49.26
CA GLU A 190 -18.96 -8.75 -50.15
C GLU A 190 -18.41 -8.21 -51.45
N ALA A 191 -17.35 -7.40 -51.39
CA ALA A 191 -16.63 -6.92 -52.61
C ALA A 191 -16.05 -8.11 -53.39
N LYS A 192 -15.49 -9.14 -52.74
CA LYS A 192 -15.01 -10.37 -53.39
C LYS A 192 -16.10 -11.04 -54.22
N ARG A 193 -17.29 -11.21 -53.66
CA ARG A 193 -18.44 -11.81 -54.37
C ARG A 193 -18.84 -11.02 -55.61
N ALA A 194 -18.92 -9.68 -55.48
CA ALA A 194 -19.22 -8.80 -56.62
C ALA A 194 -18.15 -8.89 -57.71
N THR A 195 -16.88 -8.82 -57.33
CA THR A 195 -15.74 -8.90 -58.27
C THR A 195 -15.68 -10.27 -58.96
N GLN A 196 -15.92 -11.35 -58.21
CA GLN A 196 -15.94 -12.70 -58.81
C GLN A 196 -17.01 -12.81 -59.90
N SER A 197 -18.20 -12.22 -59.71
CA SER A 197 -19.23 -12.15 -60.73
C SER A 197 -18.80 -11.32 -61.94
N MET A 198 -18.12 -10.18 -61.72
CA MET A 198 -17.61 -9.33 -62.80
C MET A 198 -16.50 -10.04 -63.61
N VAL A 199 -15.59 -10.76 -62.96
CA VAL A 199 -14.52 -11.55 -63.61
C VAL A 199 -15.13 -12.69 -64.43
N ASN A 200 -16.13 -13.39 -63.89
CA ASN A 200 -16.81 -14.48 -64.61
C ASN A 200 -17.58 -14.00 -65.84
N ASN A 201 -17.94 -12.72 -65.91
CA ASN A 201 -18.61 -12.09 -67.04
C ASN A 201 -17.66 -11.21 -67.91
N ASP A 202 -16.34 -11.34 -67.75
CA ASP A 202 -15.30 -10.58 -68.44
C ASP A 202 -15.41 -9.05 -68.30
N VAL A 203 -16.05 -8.56 -67.24
CA VAL A 203 -16.18 -7.12 -66.91
C VAL A 203 -15.02 -6.58 -66.13
N ALA A 204 -14.38 -7.41 -65.27
CA ALA A 204 -13.25 -7.04 -64.43
C ALA A 204 -12.04 -7.99 -64.66
N PRO A 205 -10.79 -7.50 -64.57
CA PRO A 205 -9.62 -8.34 -64.70
C PRO A 205 -9.40 -9.22 -63.45
N ILE A 206 -8.89 -10.41 -63.64
CA ILE A 206 -8.55 -11.37 -62.57
C ILE A 206 -7.59 -10.77 -61.52
N LEU A 207 -6.82 -9.75 -61.88
CA LEU A 207 -5.91 -9.03 -60.97
C LEU A 207 -6.66 -8.38 -59.80
N GLU A 208 -7.89 -7.89 -59.99
CA GLU A 208 -8.70 -7.32 -58.93
C GLU A 208 -9.07 -8.37 -57.86
N LEU A 209 -9.43 -9.58 -58.32
CA LEU A 209 -9.73 -10.68 -57.38
C LEU A 209 -8.50 -11.05 -56.51
N ARG A 210 -7.30 -11.09 -57.13
CA ARG A 210 -6.06 -11.36 -56.38
C ARG A 210 -5.75 -10.26 -55.35
N ARG A 211 -6.02 -8.99 -55.66
CA ARG A 211 -5.88 -7.87 -54.71
C ARG A 211 -6.82 -8.02 -53.52
N ILE A 212 -8.08 -8.42 -53.76
CA ILE A 212 -9.07 -8.67 -52.71
C ILE A 212 -8.59 -9.83 -51.82
N GLU A 213 -8.08 -10.90 -52.37
CA GLU A 213 -7.58 -12.04 -51.60
C GLU A 213 -6.37 -11.65 -50.73
N ALA A 214 -5.46 -10.83 -51.26
CA ALA A 214 -4.36 -10.28 -50.47
C ALA A 214 -4.86 -9.39 -49.31
N GLN A 215 -5.87 -8.54 -49.56
CA GLN A 215 -6.48 -7.69 -48.53
C GLN A 215 -7.19 -8.52 -47.45
N LEU A 216 -7.91 -9.57 -47.82
CA LEU A 216 -8.54 -10.48 -46.86
C LEU A 216 -7.50 -11.14 -45.96
N SER A 217 -6.41 -11.66 -46.55
CA SER A 217 -5.32 -12.26 -45.78
C SER A 217 -4.65 -11.28 -44.81
N GLN A 218 -4.50 -10.01 -45.20
CA GLN A 218 -4.00 -8.95 -44.35
C GLN A 218 -4.96 -8.68 -43.19
N LEU A 219 -6.28 -8.56 -43.44
CA LEU A 219 -7.29 -8.35 -42.41
C LEU A 219 -7.38 -9.53 -41.44
N GLU A 220 -7.26 -10.78 -41.91
CA GLU A 220 -7.20 -11.96 -41.08
C GLU A 220 -5.98 -11.95 -40.15
N ALA A 221 -4.80 -11.53 -40.62
CA ALA A 221 -3.61 -11.38 -39.81
C ALA A 221 -3.81 -10.32 -38.70
N GLN A 222 -4.36 -9.16 -39.06
CA GLN A 222 -4.67 -8.07 -38.11
C GLN A 222 -5.74 -8.49 -37.10
N GLN A 223 -6.75 -9.26 -37.51
CA GLN A 223 -7.75 -9.81 -36.57
C GLN A 223 -7.14 -10.79 -35.58
N LYS A 224 -6.21 -11.66 -36.04
CA LYS A 224 -5.48 -12.57 -35.13
C LYS A 224 -4.61 -11.81 -34.12
N GLU A 225 -3.92 -10.75 -34.61
CA GLU A 225 -3.13 -9.87 -33.71
C GLU A 225 -4.02 -9.19 -32.67
N ALA A 226 -5.16 -8.62 -33.07
CA ALA A 226 -6.13 -8.02 -32.13
C ALA A 226 -6.67 -9.05 -31.13
N THR A 227 -6.90 -10.31 -31.56
CA THR A 227 -7.29 -11.40 -30.67
C THR A 227 -6.19 -11.71 -29.65
N GLY A 228 -4.93 -11.71 -30.06
CA GLY A 228 -3.77 -11.88 -29.17
C GLY A 228 -3.71 -10.75 -28.14
N MET A 229 -3.87 -9.50 -28.57
CA MET A 229 -3.92 -8.33 -27.66
C MET A 229 -5.07 -8.45 -26.65
N TYR A 230 -6.26 -8.88 -27.10
CA TYR A 230 -7.41 -9.10 -26.21
C TYR A 230 -7.12 -10.18 -25.17
N ASN A 231 -6.54 -11.30 -25.57
CA ASN A 231 -6.19 -12.38 -24.64
C ASN A 231 -5.16 -11.92 -23.60
N ASN A 232 -4.17 -11.14 -24.01
CA ASN A 232 -3.17 -10.56 -23.11
C ASN A 232 -3.82 -9.55 -22.12
N ALA A 233 -4.70 -8.70 -22.61
CA ALA A 233 -5.43 -7.75 -21.76
C ALA A 233 -6.33 -8.49 -20.74
N GLN A 234 -7.04 -9.55 -21.16
CA GLN A 234 -7.83 -10.40 -20.27
C GLN A 234 -6.96 -11.12 -19.24
N ALA A 235 -5.77 -11.61 -19.63
CA ALA A 235 -4.85 -12.25 -18.69
C ALA A 235 -4.35 -11.26 -17.63
N TYR A 236 -4.02 -10.02 -18.02
CA TYR A 236 -3.63 -8.97 -17.10
C TYR A 236 -4.78 -8.55 -16.18
N PHE A 237 -5.98 -8.37 -16.71
CA PHE A 237 -7.17 -8.06 -15.91
C PHE A 237 -7.44 -9.17 -14.89
N ARG A 238 -7.35 -10.44 -15.30
CA ARG A 238 -7.48 -11.60 -14.40
C ARG A 238 -6.40 -11.62 -13.32
N PHE A 239 -5.18 -11.26 -13.66
CA PHE A 239 -4.11 -11.15 -12.65
C PHE A 239 -4.44 -10.12 -11.57
N LEU A 240 -5.05 -8.98 -11.94
CA LEU A 240 -5.42 -7.93 -10.99
C LEU A 240 -6.67 -8.29 -10.17
N SER A 241 -7.72 -8.81 -10.82
CA SER A 241 -9.05 -8.98 -10.22
C SER A 241 -9.36 -10.42 -9.78
N GLY A 242 -8.50 -11.39 -10.14
CA GLY A 242 -8.73 -12.81 -9.92
C GLY A 242 -9.78 -13.46 -10.83
N ASP A 243 -10.38 -12.68 -11.75
CA ASP A 243 -11.44 -13.15 -12.64
C ASP A 243 -11.28 -12.53 -14.03
N THR A 244 -11.91 -13.12 -15.03
CA THR A 244 -11.97 -12.54 -16.40
C THR A 244 -13.08 -11.51 -16.49
N LEU A 245 -12.86 -10.43 -17.23
CA LEU A 245 -13.91 -9.44 -17.49
C LEU A 245 -15.03 -10.09 -18.32
N ALA A 246 -16.25 -10.02 -17.83
CA ALA A 246 -17.41 -10.57 -18.54
C ALA A 246 -17.57 -9.88 -19.92
N HIS A 247 -18.04 -10.66 -20.91
CA HIS A 247 -18.10 -10.20 -22.29
C HIS A 247 -18.93 -8.93 -22.48
N ASP A 248 -19.97 -8.77 -21.68
CA ASP A 248 -20.94 -7.68 -21.79
C ASP A 248 -20.77 -6.59 -20.72
N ALA A 249 -19.70 -6.70 -19.93
CA ALA A 249 -19.46 -5.87 -18.76
C ALA A 249 -19.46 -4.36 -19.01
N LEU A 250 -19.03 -3.96 -20.19
CA LEU A 250 -18.89 -2.55 -20.56
C LEU A 250 -19.71 -2.18 -21.81
N ASN A 251 -20.71 -2.98 -22.19
CA ASN A 251 -21.54 -2.68 -23.36
C ASN A 251 -22.39 -1.42 -23.19
N ASP A 252 -22.81 -1.13 -21.94
CA ASP A 252 -23.66 0.03 -21.62
C ASP A 252 -22.86 1.29 -21.26
N LEU A 253 -21.53 1.29 -21.47
CA LEU A 253 -20.72 2.47 -21.26
C LEU A 253 -21.18 3.63 -22.15
N PRO A 254 -21.38 4.85 -21.57
CA PRO A 254 -21.52 6.05 -22.37
C PRO A 254 -20.40 6.19 -23.41
N GLU A 255 -20.67 6.86 -24.51
CA GLU A 255 -19.69 6.99 -25.57
C GLU A 255 -18.43 7.69 -25.10
N LEU A 256 -18.59 8.68 -24.22
CA LEU A 256 -17.48 9.41 -23.58
C LEU A 256 -17.71 9.54 -22.06
N PRO A 257 -16.64 9.63 -21.26
CA PRO A 257 -16.75 9.80 -19.82
C PRO A 257 -17.28 11.20 -19.43
N PRO A 258 -17.95 11.32 -18.28
CA PRO A 258 -18.37 12.62 -17.75
C PRO A 258 -17.16 13.41 -17.24
N MET A 259 -17.28 14.76 -17.25
CA MET A 259 -16.28 15.68 -16.67
C MET A 259 -16.81 16.45 -15.46
N ASP A 260 -17.94 16.04 -14.89
CA ASP A 260 -18.58 16.77 -13.79
C ASP A 260 -18.27 16.07 -12.46
N PHE A 261 -17.21 16.54 -11.78
CA PHE A 261 -16.88 16.11 -10.43
C PHE A 261 -16.62 17.29 -9.53
N SER A 262 -17.26 17.27 -8.36
CA SER A 262 -16.95 18.16 -7.24
C SER A 262 -15.55 17.90 -6.68
N ALA A 263 -14.98 18.88 -5.98
CA ALA A 263 -13.62 18.85 -5.42
C ALA A 263 -13.26 17.51 -4.75
N GLY A 264 -12.08 17.01 -5.05
CA GLY A 264 -11.57 15.74 -4.52
C GLY A 264 -11.34 15.76 -3.00
N GLN A 265 -11.16 14.58 -2.42
CA GLN A 265 -10.85 14.41 -1.01
C GLN A 265 -9.34 14.64 -0.75
N SER A 266 -9.00 14.91 0.51
CA SER A 266 -7.59 14.96 0.91
C SER A 266 -6.94 13.58 0.73
N ARG A 267 -5.87 13.52 -0.07
CA ARG A 267 -5.16 12.27 -0.42
C ARG A 267 -4.43 11.70 0.78
N GLU A 268 -4.31 10.39 0.81
CA GLU A 268 -3.62 9.63 1.87
C GLU A 268 -2.15 10.06 2.01
N GLU A 269 -1.50 10.43 0.92
CA GLU A 269 -0.11 10.88 0.92
C GLU A 269 0.06 12.19 1.72
N ILE A 270 -0.92 13.09 1.65
CA ILE A 270 -0.92 14.32 2.46
C ILE A 270 -1.15 13.99 3.93
N LYS A 271 -2.09 13.09 4.25
CA LYS A 271 -2.33 12.64 5.63
C LYS A 271 -1.11 11.96 6.23
N GLN A 272 -0.40 11.13 5.44
CA GLN A 272 0.86 10.50 5.87
C GLN A 272 1.92 11.55 6.26
N LEU A 273 2.09 12.60 5.44
CA LEU A 273 3.05 13.67 5.73
C LEU A 273 2.68 14.45 6.99
N GLN A 274 1.39 14.73 7.22
CA GLN A 274 0.90 15.36 8.46
C GLN A 274 1.17 14.47 9.69
N THR A 275 0.97 13.16 9.55
CA THR A 275 1.28 12.20 10.63
C THR A 275 2.79 12.13 10.89
N LEU A 276 3.63 12.16 9.84
CA LEU A 276 5.09 12.23 9.97
C LEU A 276 5.56 13.52 10.64
N GLU A 277 4.95 14.66 10.35
CA GLU A 277 5.21 15.93 11.04
C GLU A 277 4.92 15.79 12.53
N SER A 278 3.76 15.22 12.89
CA SER A 278 3.38 14.92 14.27
C SER A 278 4.39 13.99 14.98
N MET A 279 4.91 12.97 14.29
CA MET A 279 5.97 12.09 14.82
C MET A 279 7.28 12.84 15.08
N THR A 280 7.64 13.76 14.20
CA THR A 280 8.88 14.54 14.36
C THR A 280 8.75 15.55 15.50
N ALA A 281 7.57 16.16 15.67
CA ALA A 281 7.28 17.00 16.83
C ALA A 281 7.40 16.20 18.16
N LEU A 282 6.90 14.96 18.21
CA LEU A 282 7.09 14.10 19.38
C LEU A 282 8.57 13.72 19.61
N SER A 283 9.36 13.58 18.55
CA SER A 283 10.79 13.33 18.68
C SER A 283 11.51 14.54 19.32
N LEU A 284 11.07 15.76 18.99
CA LEU A 284 11.54 16.99 19.64
C LEU A 284 11.11 17.03 21.11
N ASP A 285 9.87 16.64 21.43
CA ASP A 285 9.37 16.55 22.81
C ASP A 285 10.15 15.53 23.65
N LYS A 286 10.59 14.43 23.04
CA LYS A 286 11.49 13.45 23.68
C LYS A 286 12.79 14.10 24.11
N GLU A 287 13.43 14.88 23.27
CA GLU A 287 14.67 15.60 23.62
C GLU A 287 14.40 16.72 24.65
N ASN A 288 13.24 17.37 24.64
CA ASN A 288 12.82 18.30 25.66
C ASN A 288 12.59 17.62 27.04
N SER A 289 12.31 16.32 27.03
CA SER A 289 12.11 15.53 28.24
C SER A 289 13.40 14.95 28.83
N TYR A 290 14.56 15.27 28.28
CA TYR A 290 15.87 14.73 28.66
C TYR A 290 16.19 14.84 30.17
N TYR A 291 15.85 15.97 30.79
CA TYR A 291 16.09 16.24 32.21
C TYR A 291 14.96 15.78 33.14
N LYS A 292 13.87 15.24 32.61
CA LYS A 292 12.77 14.74 33.45
C LYS A 292 13.20 13.48 34.19
N PRO A 293 12.82 13.34 35.46
CA PRO A 293 13.15 12.15 36.26
C PRO A 293 12.48 10.91 35.68
N ARG A 294 13.13 9.76 35.85
CA ARG A 294 12.58 8.43 35.61
C ARG A 294 12.49 7.70 36.92
N LEU A 295 11.32 7.24 37.30
CA LEU A 295 11.05 6.57 38.56
C LEU A 295 10.55 5.15 38.27
N GLY A 296 11.24 4.16 38.86
CA GLY A 296 10.89 2.76 38.80
C GLY A 296 10.89 2.11 40.18
N ALA A 297 10.13 1.05 40.34
CA ALA A 297 10.18 0.16 41.52
C ALA A 297 10.61 -1.24 41.07
N GLN A 298 11.36 -1.91 41.94
CA GLN A 298 11.80 -3.27 41.74
C GLN A 298 11.66 -4.07 43.02
N LEU A 299 11.00 -5.21 42.95
CA LEU A 299 10.89 -6.19 44.03
C LEU A 299 11.66 -7.45 43.61
N SER A 300 12.64 -7.83 44.42
CA SER A 300 13.39 -9.07 44.23
C SER A 300 13.10 -10.02 45.39
N LEU A 301 12.68 -11.24 45.10
CA LEU A 301 12.47 -12.32 46.07
C LEU A 301 13.37 -13.48 45.64
N GLY A 302 14.29 -13.87 46.50
CA GLY A 302 15.29 -14.88 46.14
C GLY A 302 15.87 -15.64 47.32
N SER A 303 16.79 -16.50 47.01
CA SER A 303 17.71 -17.15 47.95
C SER A 303 19.12 -17.13 47.39
N GLN A 304 20.09 -16.83 48.23
CA GLN A 304 21.50 -16.85 47.89
C GLN A 304 22.28 -17.50 49.01
N ASP A 305 23.22 -18.36 48.70
CA ASP A 305 24.10 -18.97 49.74
C ASP A 305 25.33 -19.64 49.06
N PHE A 306 26.26 -20.03 49.96
CA PHE A 306 27.38 -20.90 49.61
C PHE A 306 26.93 -22.36 49.67
N ASN A 307 27.57 -23.22 48.86
CA ASN A 307 27.33 -24.66 48.85
C ASN A 307 25.86 -25.10 48.76
N PHE A 308 25.03 -24.32 48.03
CA PHE A 308 23.59 -24.56 47.87
C PHE A 308 22.78 -24.57 49.20
N GLY A 309 23.21 -23.82 50.20
CA GLY A 309 22.39 -23.57 51.37
C GLY A 309 21.13 -22.78 51.05
N TRP A 310 20.21 -22.60 51.99
CA TRP A 310 18.96 -21.88 51.79
C TRP A 310 18.92 -20.62 52.66
N GLN A 311 19.13 -19.44 52.04
CA GLN A 311 19.08 -18.12 52.70
C GLN A 311 18.12 -17.22 51.91
N PRO A 312 16.80 -17.26 52.21
CA PRO A 312 15.82 -16.46 51.51
C PRO A 312 15.95 -14.98 51.87
N TYR A 313 15.68 -14.13 50.85
CA TYR A 313 15.64 -12.68 51.05
C TYR A 313 14.56 -12.02 50.21
N ALA A 314 14.11 -10.83 50.65
CA ALA A 314 13.24 -9.94 49.89
C ALA A 314 13.89 -8.55 49.86
N LEU A 315 13.97 -7.96 48.66
CA LEU A 315 14.54 -6.62 48.42
C LEU A 315 13.55 -5.78 47.64
N LEU A 316 13.10 -4.67 48.22
CA LEU A 316 12.32 -3.64 47.54
C LEU A 316 13.22 -2.43 47.26
N GLY A 317 13.38 -2.07 46.01
CA GLY A 317 14.15 -0.91 45.58
C GLY A 317 13.26 0.09 44.83
N ILE A 318 13.54 1.37 44.98
CA ILE A 318 12.98 2.47 44.18
C ILE A 318 14.17 3.13 43.47
N ASN A 319 14.13 3.15 42.16
CA ASN A 319 15.20 3.74 41.32
C ASN A 319 14.72 5.08 40.76
N LEU A 320 15.49 6.12 41.00
CA LEU A 320 15.31 7.47 40.44
C LEU A 320 16.51 7.82 39.59
N ASP A 321 16.27 7.96 38.29
CA ASP A 321 17.30 8.33 37.33
C ASP A 321 17.02 9.74 36.77
N ILE A 322 18.00 10.62 36.82
CA ILE A 322 17.95 11.97 36.28
C ILE A 322 19.22 12.22 35.47
N ASN A 323 19.10 12.57 34.22
CA ASN A 323 20.24 12.99 33.39
C ASN A 323 20.64 14.40 33.81
N LEU A 324 21.86 14.61 34.25
CA LEU A 324 22.36 15.93 34.65
C LEU A 324 23.22 16.60 33.60
N PHE A 325 24.02 15.82 32.90
CA PHE A 325 24.98 16.33 31.91
C PHE A 325 25.33 15.25 30.88
N ASP A 326 25.36 15.62 29.60
CA ASP A 326 25.70 14.74 28.47
C ASP A 326 26.58 15.36 27.41
N SER A 327 27.40 16.34 27.78
CA SER A 327 28.27 17.06 26.84
C SER A 327 27.52 17.73 25.67
N LYS A 328 26.31 18.25 25.91
CA LYS A 328 25.41 18.89 24.94
C LYS A 328 24.86 17.94 23.87
N ARG A 329 24.97 16.62 24.03
CA ARG A 329 24.46 15.63 23.04
C ARG A 329 22.95 15.79 22.80
N HIS A 330 22.15 16.03 23.85
CA HIS A 330 20.72 16.28 23.72
C HIS A 330 20.40 17.57 22.93
N ASN A 331 21.23 18.63 23.05
CA ASN A 331 21.05 19.86 22.27
C ASN A 331 21.26 19.59 20.79
N TYR A 332 22.32 18.86 20.41
CA TYR A 332 22.55 18.49 19.00
C TYR A 332 21.44 17.60 18.45
N ARG A 333 20.90 16.67 19.25
CA ARG A 333 19.73 15.86 18.84
C ARG A 333 18.48 16.71 18.67
N LYS A 334 18.27 17.70 19.53
CA LYS A 334 17.18 18.67 19.42
C LYS A 334 17.29 19.50 18.15
N ASP A 335 18.50 19.99 17.83
CA ASP A 335 18.74 20.79 16.60
C ASP A 335 18.58 19.91 15.35
N ALA A 336 19.03 18.65 15.39
CA ALA A 336 18.80 17.69 14.32
C ALA A 336 17.29 17.39 14.12
N ALA A 337 16.53 17.26 15.23
CA ALA A 337 15.07 17.05 15.15
C ALA A 337 14.34 18.28 14.55
N LYS A 338 14.78 19.52 14.88
CA LYS A 338 14.25 20.75 14.26
C LYS A 338 14.52 20.79 12.76
N ALA A 339 15.77 20.55 12.36
CA ALA A 339 16.14 20.52 10.94
C ALA A 339 15.34 19.45 10.17
N LYS A 340 15.06 18.28 10.80
CA LYS A 340 14.21 17.25 10.23
C LYS A 340 12.77 17.71 10.08
N MET A 341 12.24 18.48 11.04
CA MET A 341 10.88 19.05 10.96
C MET A 341 10.77 20.07 9.82
N GLU A 342 11.77 20.94 9.65
CA GLU A 342 11.82 21.89 8.52
C GLU A 342 11.89 21.15 7.17
N ALA A 343 12.71 20.11 7.07
CA ALA A 343 12.78 19.27 5.87
C ALA A 343 11.43 18.59 5.56
N GLN A 344 10.70 18.12 6.57
CA GLN A 344 9.38 17.53 6.38
C GLN A 344 8.32 18.55 5.96
N GLN A 345 8.39 19.77 6.50
CA GLN A 345 7.52 20.87 6.09
C GLN A 345 7.74 21.24 4.61
N ALA A 346 9.01 21.32 4.18
CA ALA A 346 9.33 21.52 2.77
C ALA A 346 8.84 20.37 1.89
N GLN A 347 8.96 19.12 2.35
CA GLN A 347 8.44 17.94 1.65
C GLN A 347 6.91 17.96 1.56
N TYR A 348 6.22 18.38 2.62
CA TYR A 348 4.76 18.54 2.61
C TYR A 348 4.32 19.56 1.54
N GLN A 349 4.95 20.75 1.50
CA GLN A 349 4.66 21.76 0.49
C GLN A 349 4.91 21.24 -0.92
N HIS A 350 6.10 20.68 -1.17
CA HIS A 350 6.42 20.07 -2.46
C HIS A 350 5.43 19.01 -2.90
N THR A 351 5.06 18.10 -2.01
CA THR A 351 4.10 17.02 -2.34
C THR A 351 2.70 17.59 -2.62
N THR A 352 2.29 18.62 -1.90
CA THR A 352 1.01 19.30 -2.13
C THR A 352 0.98 19.94 -3.52
N GLU A 353 2.05 20.62 -3.92
CA GLU A 353 2.20 21.21 -5.25
C GLU A 353 2.23 20.15 -6.35
N MET A 354 2.96 19.05 -6.12
CA MET A 354 2.99 17.91 -7.05
C MET A 354 1.63 17.26 -7.25
N ILE A 355 0.83 17.12 -6.18
CA ILE A 355 -0.54 16.60 -6.27
C ILE A 355 -1.43 17.57 -7.04
N ALA A 356 -1.36 18.87 -6.78
CA ALA A 356 -2.11 19.89 -7.52
C ALA A 356 -1.74 19.86 -9.02
N LEU A 357 -0.46 19.76 -9.34
CA LEU A 357 0.00 19.60 -10.73
C LEU A 357 -0.51 18.31 -11.35
N GLN A 358 -0.50 17.19 -10.62
CA GLN A 358 -1.02 15.92 -11.13
C GLN A 358 -2.51 16.00 -11.43
N VAL A 359 -3.32 16.62 -10.57
CA VAL A 359 -4.75 16.84 -10.82
C VAL A 359 -4.97 17.67 -12.08
N LEU A 360 -4.27 18.81 -12.22
CA LEU A 360 -4.38 19.68 -13.38
C LEU A 360 -3.96 18.97 -14.67
N THR A 361 -2.85 18.24 -14.65
CA THR A 361 -2.36 17.54 -15.84
C THR A 361 -3.26 16.38 -16.26
N THR A 362 -3.81 15.62 -15.30
CA THR A 362 -4.75 14.54 -15.61
C THR A 362 -6.09 15.07 -16.11
N GLU A 363 -6.57 16.21 -15.60
CA GLU A 363 -7.75 16.90 -16.13
C GLU A 363 -7.55 17.36 -17.57
N ASN A 364 -6.44 18.03 -17.86
CA ASN A 364 -6.11 18.48 -19.21
C ASN A 364 -5.98 17.30 -20.19
N ASN A 365 -5.34 16.20 -19.75
CA ASN A 365 -5.22 14.98 -20.56
C ASN A 365 -6.59 14.36 -20.86
N LEU A 366 -7.50 14.32 -19.89
CA LEU A 366 -8.86 13.84 -20.07
C LEU A 366 -9.63 14.72 -21.06
N ARG A 367 -9.60 16.04 -20.88
CA ARG A 367 -10.26 17.01 -21.76
C ARG A 367 -9.78 16.83 -23.20
N THR A 368 -8.47 16.78 -23.40
CA THR A 368 -7.87 16.55 -24.73
C THR A 368 -8.31 15.21 -25.33
N ALA A 369 -8.34 14.14 -24.54
CA ALA A 369 -8.75 12.82 -25.01
C ALA A 369 -10.24 12.78 -25.41
N ILE A 370 -11.12 13.47 -24.67
CA ILE A 370 -12.55 13.63 -25.01
C ILE A 370 -12.70 14.42 -26.33
N GLU A 371 -12.04 15.57 -26.45
CA GLU A 371 -12.08 16.39 -27.66
C GLU A 371 -11.58 15.62 -28.88
N GLN A 372 -10.46 14.88 -28.74
CA GLN A 372 -9.95 14.01 -29.80
C GLN A 372 -10.99 12.95 -30.22
N ALA A 373 -11.62 12.27 -29.25
CA ALA A 373 -12.63 11.25 -29.55
C ALA A 373 -13.85 11.87 -30.27
N GLN A 374 -14.30 13.08 -29.87
CA GLN A 374 -15.40 13.80 -30.51
C GLN A 374 -15.12 14.15 -31.99
N LEU A 375 -13.87 14.47 -32.31
CA LEU A 375 -13.48 14.77 -33.71
C LEU A 375 -13.59 13.57 -34.66
N PHE A 376 -13.70 12.35 -34.15
CA PHE A 376 -13.91 11.17 -34.98
C PHE A 376 -15.35 11.00 -35.45
N PHE A 377 -16.37 11.57 -34.78
CA PHE A 377 -17.77 11.43 -35.22
C PHE A 377 -18.03 11.90 -36.65
N PRO A 378 -17.69 13.14 -37.04
CA PRO A 378 -17.86 13.60 -38.41
C PRO A 378 -16.97 12.82 -39.40
N ARG A 379 -15.76 12.39 -38.98
CA ARG A 379 -14.84 11.62 -39.82
C ARG A 379 -15.38 10.22 -40.13
N ILE A 380 -15.97 9.53 -39.16
CA ILE A 380 -16.61 8.20 -39.36
C ILE A 380 -17.78 8.35 -40.34
N ASN A 381 -18.63 9.35 -40.15
CA ASN A 381 -19.77 9.58 -41.02
C ASN A 381 -19.32 9.85 -42.47
N ALA A 382 -18.32 10.69 -42.66
CA ALA A 382 -17.75 10.97 -43.99
C ALA A 382 -17.12 9.71 -44.62
N ALA A 383 -16.33 8.95 -43.82
CA ALA A 383 -15.69 7.72 -44.32
C ALA A 383 -16.73 6.63 -44.66
N ASN A 384 -17.80 6.49 -43.88
CA ASN A 384 -18.92 5.58 -44.17
C ASN A 384 -19.62 5.98 -45.47
N GLN A 385 -19.87 7.26 -45.69
CA GLN A 385 -20.53 7.72 -46.90
C GLN A 385 -19.62 7.50 -48.12
N LEU A 386 -18.34 7.85 -48.01
CA LEU A 386 -17.35 7.63 -49.05
C LEU A 386 -17.29 6.14 -49.44
N TYR A 387 -17.24 5.24 -48.45
CA TYR A 387 -17.23 3.80 -48.72
C TYR A 387 -18.51 3.36 -49.47
N LYS A 388 -19.71 3.79 -49.03
CA LYS A 388 -20.97 3.44 -49.65
C LYS A 388 -21.03 3.90 -51.11
N ASP A 389 -20.63 5.15 -51.37
CA ASP A 389 -20.64 5.72 -52.74
C ASP A 389 -19.64 5.02 -53.63
N SER A 390 -18.41 4.76 -53.13
CA SER A 390 -17.38 4.01 -53.88
C SER A 390 -17.82 2.58 -54.16
N TYR A 391 -18.49 1.90 -53.21
CA TYR A 391 -18.99 0.54 -53.39
C TYR A 391 -20.10 0.46 -54.46
N ASN A 392 -21.04 1.43 -54.48
CA ASN A 392 -22.10 1.49 -55.46
C ASN A 392 -21.53 1.75 -56.86
N ARG A 393 -20.62 2.75 -57.03
CA ARG A 393 -19.95 3.02 -58.30
C ARG A 393 -19.15 1.83 -58.79
N TYR A 394 -18.47 1.10 -57.89
CA TYR A 394 -17.73 -0.10 -58.24
C TYR A 394 -18.67 -1.21 -58.77
N LYS A 395 -19.80 -1.46 -58.12
CA LYS A 395 -20.80 -2.43 -58.58
C LYS A 395 -21.39 -2.09 -59.95
N GLU A 396 -21.51 -0.81 -60.27
CA GLU A 396 -21.98 -0.30 -61.57
C GLU A 396 -20.89 -0.31 -62.65
N GLY A 397 -19.66 -0.70 -62.33
CA GLY A 397 -18.52 -0.66 -63.24
C GLY A 397 -17.96 0.75 -63.50
N ASN A 398 -18.38 1.75 -62.71
CA ASN A 398 -18.03 3.16 -62.86
C ASN A 398 -16.84 3.58 -61.92
N ALA A 399 -16.25 2.66 -61.17
CA ALA A 399 -15.07 2.86 -60.35
C ALA A 399 -14.19 1.62 -60.35
N SER A 400 -12.89 1.78 -60.13
CA SER A 400 -11.95 0.67 -59.99
C SER A 400 -12.01 0.04 -58.61
N TYR A 401 -11.58 -1.21 -58.48
CA TYR A 401 -11.39 -1.81 -57.16
C TYR A 401 -10.41 -1.02 -56.28
N LEU A 402 -9.43 -0.35 -56.85
CA LEU A 402 -8.45 0.44 -56.11
C LEU A 402 -9.12 1.63 -55.35
N GLU A 403 -10.09 2.30 -56.00
CA GLU A 403 -10.89 3.37 -55.36
C GLU A 403 -11.74 2.80 -54.21
N LEU A 404 -12.35 1.63 -54.37
CA LEU A 404 -13.11 0.95 -53.33
C LEU A 404 -12.20 0.50 -52.16
N LEU A 405 -11.02 -0.03 -52.47
CA LEU A 405 -10.04 -0.45 -51.49
C LEU A 405 -9.55 0.73 -50.63
N ASP A 406 -9.28 1.88 -51.25
CA ASP A 406 -8.87 3.09 -50.55
C ASP A 406 -9.98 3.56 -49.58
N ALA A 407 -11.22 3.69 -50.05
CA ALA A 407 -12.36 4.07 -49.25
C ALA A 407 -12.61 3.10 -48.08
N GLN A 408 -12.48 1.78 -48.30
CA GLN A 408 -12.63 0.75 -47.27
C GLN A 408 -11.50 0.83 -46.24
N THR A 409 -10.27 1.04 -46.67
CA THR A 409 -9.11 1.19 -45.79
C THR A 409 -9.25 2.42 -44.92
N GLN A 410 -9.65 3.56 -45.51
CA GLN A 410 -9.90 4.81 -44.78
C GLN A 410 -11.02 4.65 -43.72
N LEU A 411 -12.12 3.96 -44.05
CA LEU A 411 -13.20 3.66 -43.12
C LEU A 411 -12.69 2.82 -41.95
N THR A 412 -12.03 1.70 -42.26
CA THR A 412 -11.51 0.78 -41.25
C THR A 412 -10.52 1.49 -40.31
N GLN A 413 -9.58 2.28 -40.85
CA GLN A 413 -8.61 3.02 -40.10
C GLN A 413 -9.27 4.08 -39.18
N THR A 414 -10.27 4.78 -39.70
CA THR A 414 -11.02 5.79 -38.93
C THR A 414 -11.78 5.12 -37.77
N GLN A 415 -12.41 3.98 -37.99
CA GLN A 415 -13.10 3.21 -36.96
C GLN A 415 -12.13 2.71 -35.85
N ILE A 416 -10.95 2.19 -36.23
CA ILE A 416 -9.90 1.77 -35.30
C ILE A 416 -9.44 2.95 -34.42
N GLN A 417 -9.09 4.08 -35.07
CA GLN A 417 -8.64 5.27 -34.37
C GLN A 417 -9.70 5.81 -33.39
N TYR A 418 -10.97 5.79 -33.79
CA TYR A 418 -12.07 6.15 -32.93
C TYR A 418 -12.17 5.26 -31.69
N GLN A 419 -12.14 3.92 -31.88
CA GLN A 419 -12.21 3.01 -30.72
C GLN A 419 -11.05 3.22 -29.76
N ILE A 420 -9.83 3.41 -30.27
CA ILE A 420 -8.66 3.73 -29.46
C ILE A 420 -8.87 5.06 -28.70
N ALA A 421 -9.31 6.11 -29.38
CA ALA A 421 -9.53 7.43 -28.77
C ALA A 421 -10.63 7.38 -27.70
N ARG A 422 -11.75 6.69 -27.98
CA ARG A 422 -12.87 6.50 -27.04
C ARG A 422 -12.40 5.84 -25.73
N TYR A 423 -11.73 4.69 -25.83
CA TYR A 423 -11.29 3.98 -24.63
C TYR A 423 -10.09 4.67 -23.94
N ASN A 424 -9.25 5.40 -24.70
CA ASN A 424 -8.23 6.25 -24.10
C ASN A 424 -8.86 7.36 -23.23
N ALA A 425 -9.97 7.97 -23.65
CA ALA A 425 -10.70 8.93 -22.81
C ALA A 425 -11.15 8.32 -21.48
N TRP A 426 -11.65 7.06 -21.48
CA TRP A 426 -12.00 6.34 -20.26
C TRP A 426 -10.80 5.99 -19.38
N ILE A 427 -9.67 5.65 -19.99
CA ILE A 427 -8.41 5.44 -19.26
C ILE A 427 -7.96 6.74 -18.59
N LYS A 428 -7.99 7.87 -19.33
CA LYS A 428 -7.66 9.20 -18.78
C LYS A 428 -8.63 9.65 -17.69
N TRP A 429 -9.90 9.30 -17.80
CA TRP A 429 -10.87 9.50 -16.74
C TRP A 429 -10.50 8.73 -15.45
N SER A 430 -10.09 7.47 -15.58
CA SER A 430 -9.64 6.67 -14.43
C SER A 430 -8.42 7.27 -13.74
N GLU A 431 -7.46 7.81 -14.51
CA GLU A 431 -6.28 8.50 -14.00
C GLU A 431 -6.66 9.79 -13.25
N TRP A 432 -7.62 10.55 -13.78
CA TRP A 432 -8.09 11.79 -13.18
C TRP A 432 -8.88 11.56 -11.88
N VAL A 433 -9.82 10.61 -11.88
CA VAL A 433 -10.59 10.22 -10.69
C VAL A 433 -9.66 9.69 -9.59
N TYR A 434 -8.60 8.96 -9.95
CA TYR A 434 -7.55 8.55 -9.03
C TYR A 434 -6.79 9.77 -8.44
N ALA A 435 -6.43 10.74 -9.28
CA ALA A 435 -5.72 11.94 -8.83
C ALA A 435 -6.56 12.81 -7.88
N LEU A 436 -7.87 12.84 -8.07
CA LEU A 436 -8.84 13.53 -7.21
C LEU A 436 -9.15 12.78 -5.90
N ALA A 437 -8.68 11.53 -5.74
CA ALA A 437 -9.03 10.66 -4.62
C ALA A 437 -10.55 10.43 -4.45
N ILE A 438 -11.31 10.41 -5.53
CA ILE A 438 -12.77 10.17 -5.55
C ILE A 438 -13.10 8.68 -5.70
N LEU A 439 -12.13 7.83 -6.07
CA LEU A 439 -12.36 6.39 -6.22
C LEU A 439 -12.96 5.82 -4.94
N PRO A 440 -13.99 4.98 -5.05
CA PRO A 440 -14.63 4.38 -3.90
C PRO A 440 -13.58 3.59 -3.11
N ILE A 441 -13.39 4.03 -1.88
CA ILE A 441 -12.72 3.29 -0.82
C ILE A 441 -13.85 2.91 0.11
N PRO A 442 -13.97 1.65 0.53
CA PRO A 442 -15.07 1.21 1.38
C PRO A 442 -15.13 1.94 2.70
#